data_4b9a5ee2fae334ad42d3c6eedec22b09
#
_entry.id   4b9a5ee2fae334ad42d3c6eedec22b09
#
_cell.length_a   1.000
_cell.length_b   1.000
_cell.length_c   1.000
_cell.angle_alpha   90.00
_cell.angle_beta   90.00
_cell.angle_gamma   90.00
#
_symmetry.space_group_name_H-M   'P 1'
#
loop_
_entity.id
_entity.type
_entity.pdbx_description
1 polymer ?
#
loop_
_entity_poly.entity_id
_entity_poly.type
_entity_poly.pdbx_seq_one_letter_code
_entity_poly.pdbx_strand_id
1 'polypeptide(L)'
;MVTHLELRSVSSDITKTVTTYFPVNSSESAFSQEDIATDKARVMLIDDQLIIGEAVCQILSSDPKISFHYISDPTQAIQEAIALSPTVILLDLVMPEMDGLMLLRWFRSHPATRDIPIVMLSSKEEAKVKAEAFAAGANDYLIKLPDPVELIARIRYHSKAYNNLKALTTATINAQLQAKQLEHTVKQLQTTQVQLVQTEKMSSLGRMVAGLAHEINNPINFMQGNFKYLDNHIQSLVALIQAYQQEYPQFNAVIEEKASDINLEFILEDLPKILTSMKIGSERISEMILSLRNFARLDQAGSKKVNIHEGIESTLLLLKHRIRQDIQIVKDYSNLPLIECYPAELNQVFMNVLNNAIDAVLEQHDKAQDKQIIIKTEITELATVKITIIDNGIGIKPEIQAKIFDPFFTTKPVNKGTGLGLSISYQIIEEHQGKISLKSEPGQGTELMIEIPVQLHQP
;
A
#
# COMPACT_ATOMS: atom_id res chain seq x y z
N MET A 1 -28.27 -19.99 26.36
CA MET A 1 -28.99 -18.71 26.40
C MET A 1 -27.94 -17.61 26.40
N VAL A 2 -27.47 -17.20 25.23
CA VAL A 2 -26.80 -15.92 24.98
C VAL A 2 -27.14 -15.55 23.54
N THR A 3 -27.69 -14.39 23.42
CA THR A 3 -28.49 -13.75 22.43
C THR A 3 -27.79 -13.46 21.12
N HIS A 4 -28.44 -13.82 20.01
CA HIS A 4 -28.31 -13.22 18.69
C HIS A 4 -28.69 -11.71 18.75
N LEU A 5 -27.75 -10.81 18.60
CA LEU A 5 -27.99 -9.42 18.18
C LEU A 5 -26.62 -8.76 17.96
N GLU A 6 -26.41 -8.22 16.76
CA GLU A 6 -25.34 -7.33 16.28
C GLU A 6 -24.52 -7.84 15.09
N LEU A 7 -25.23 -8.14 13.99
CA LEU A 7 -24.61 -8.28 12.66
C LEU A 7 -25.45 -7.60 11.56
N ARG A 8 -26.15 -6.51 11.86
CA ARG A 8 -26.97 -5.80 10.86
C ARG A 8 -26.58 -4.35 10.55
N SER A 9 -25.54 -3.79 11.17
CA SER A 9 -25.19 -2.36 10.95
C SER A 9 -23.92 -2.09 10.14
N VAL A 10 -23.15 -3.12 9.74
CA VAL A 10 -21.87 -2.92 9.00
C VAL A 10 -22.05 -3.01 7.47
N SER A 11 -23.23 -3.50 7.00
CA SER A 11 -23.45 -3.70 5.55
C SER A 11 -23.94 -2.45 4.79
N SER A 12 -24.40 -1.39 5.46
CA SER A 12 -24.96 -0.21 4.78
C SER A 12 -23.93 0.89 4.49
N ASP A 13 -22.81 0.95 5.20
CA ASP A 13 -21.83 2.01 5.02
C ASP A 13 -20.76 1.68 3.97
N ILE A 14 -20.52 0.41 3.69
CA ILE A 14 -19.56 -0.01 2.64
C ILE A 14 -20.11 0.29 1.23
N THR A 15 -21.43 0.27 1.06
CA THR A 15 -22.07 0.55 -0.24
C THR A 15 -22.08 2.04 -0.59
N LYS A 16 -21.98 2.94 0.38
CA LYS A 16 -21.99 4.40 0.14
C LYS A 16 -20.60 4.96 -0.22
N THR A 17 -19.52 4.31 0.18
CA THR A 17 -18.15 4.80 -0.05
C THR A 17 -17.60 4.39 -1.43
N VAL A 18 -18.16 3.38 -2.08
CA VAL A 18 -17.72 2.92 -3.41
C VAL A 18 -18.34 3.72 -4.56
N THR A 19 -19.44 4.46 -4.32
CA THR A 19 -20.16 5.20 -5.37
C THR A 19 -19.55 6.59 -5.68
N THR A 20 -18.53 7.03 -4.95
CA THR A 20 -18.01 8.41 -5.07
C THR A 20 -16.72 8.55 -5.87
N TYR A 21 -16.13 7.47 -6.38
CA TYR A 21 -14.80 7.56 -6.99
C TYR A 21 -14.68 7.23 -8.49
N PHE A 22 -15.76 6.85 -9.18
CA PHE A 22 -15.74 6.77 -10.65
C PHE A 22 -17.06 7.30 -11.22
N PRO A 23 -17.03 8.39 -12.01
CA PRO A 23 -18.18 8.73 -12.82
C PRO A 23 -18.29 7.70 -13.96
N VAL A 24 -19.11 6.68 -13.76
CA VAL A 24 -19.59 5.85 -14.87
C VAL A 24 -20.49 6.77 -15.71
N ASN A 25 -20.05 7.10 -16.92
CA ASN A 25 -20.87 7.77 -17.91
C ASN A 25 -22.16 6.97 -18.08
N SER A 26 -23.24 7.50 -17.52
CA SER A 26 -24.58 6.96 -17.59
C SER A 26 -25.20 7.25 -18.96
N SER A 27 -24.73 6.56 -20.00
CA SER A 27 -25.37 6.50 -21.32
C SER A 27 -25.29 5.11 -21.97
N GLU A 28 -25.01 4.05 -21.20
CA GLU A 28 -25.29 2.70 -21.64
C GLU A 28 -26.62 2.27 -21.00
N SER A 29 -27.65 2.17 -21.87
CA SER A 29 -29.01 1.69 -21.56
C SER A 29 -28.94 0.46 -20.65
N ALA A 30 -29.62 0.55 -19.52
CA ALA A 30 -29.79 -0.52 -18.55
C ALA A 30 -30.39 -1.77 -19.23
N PHE A 31 -29.52 -2.68 -19.66
CA PHE A 31 -29.92 -4.06 -19.91
C PHE A 31 -30.11 -4.71 -18.53
N SER A 32 -31.35 -5.02 -18.20
CA SER A 32 -31.67 -5.81 -17.02
C SER A 32 -31.05 -7.20 -17.19
N GLN A 33 -30.48 -7.77 -16.12
CA GLN A 33 -29.97 -9.15 -16.10
C GLN A 33 -31.04 -10.18 -16.48
N GLU A 34 -32.32 -9.82 -16.48
CA GLU A 34 -33.45 -10.63 -16.92
C GLU A 34 -33.51 -10.85 -18.44
N ASP A 35 -32.95 -9.94 -19.26
CA ASP A 35 -32.95 -10.07 -20.72
C ASP A 35 -31.98 -11.09 -21.29
N ILE A 36 -30.94 -11.46 -20.52
CA ILE A 36 -29.92 -12.45 -20.92
C ILE A 36 -30.42 -13.89 -20.67
N ALA A 37 -31.38 -14.07 -19.77
CA ALA A 37 -31.92 -15.38 -19.40
C ALA A 37 -33.11 -15.84 -20.28
N THR A 38 -33.66 -14.99 -21.14
CA THR A 38 -34.76 -15.35 -22.02
C THR A 38 -34.20 -15.82 -23.36
N ASP A 39 -34.41 -17.10 -23.66
CA ASP A 39 -34.17 -17.78 -24.96
C ASP A 39 -35.11 -17.21 -26.06
N LYS A 40 -35.42 -15.89 -26.00
CA LYS A 40 -36.28 -15.20 -26.92
C LYS A 40 -35.49 -14.59 -28.07
N ALA A 41 -35.88 -14.94 -29.30
CA ALA A 41 -35.36 -14.30 -30.50
C ALA A 41 -36.09 -13.00 -30.76
N ARG A 42 -35.40 -11.88 -30.89
CA ARG A 42 -35.95 -10.59 -31.34
C ARG A 42 -35.60 -10.42 -32.81
N VAL A 43 -36.63 -10.55 -33.66
CA VAL A 43 -36.49 -10.51 -35.12
C VAL A 43 -36.93 -9.14 -35.62
N MET A 44 -36.09 -8.48 -36.38
CA MET A 44 -36.42 -7.25 -37.10
C MET A 44 -36.43 -7.54 -38.60
N LEU A 45 -37.55 -7.31 -39.28
CA LEU A 45 -37.70 -7.39 -40.74
C LEU A 45 -37.69 -6.01 -41.35
N ILE A 46 -36.86 -5.79 -42.34
CA ILE A 46 -36.81 -4.59 -43.17
C ILE A 46 -37.15 -4.98 -44.59
N ASP A 47 -38.32 -4.56 -45.05
CA ASP A 47 -38.88 -4.89 -46.39
C ASP A 47 -39.91 -3.81 -46.73
N ASP A 48 -39.90 -3.24 -47.93
CA ASP A 48 -40.84 -2.23 -48.39
C ASP A 48 -42.25 -2.77 -48.65
N GLN A 49 -42.38 -4.09 -48.79
CA GLN A 49 -43.63 -4.76 -49.15
C GLN A 49 -44.38 -5.22 -47.90
N LEU A 50 -45.47 -4.53 -47.56
CA LEU A 50 -46.34 -4.85 -46.41
C LEU A 50 -46.80 -6.32 -46.40
N ILE A 51 -47.09 -6.88 -47.59
CA ILE A 51 -47.54 -8.28 -47.74
C ILE A 51 -46.46 -9.26 -47.24
N ILE A 52 -45.19 -8.97 -47.44
CA ILE A 52 -44.09 -9.82 -46.93
C ILE A 52 -44.02 -9.69 -45.41
N GLY A 53 -44.18 -8.44 -44.87
CA GLY A 53 -44.23 -8.18 -43.41
C GLY A 53 -45.34 -9.00 -42.75
N GLU A 54 -46.55 -8.97 -43.29
CA GLU A 54 -47.71 -9.75 -42.80
C GLU A 54 -47.48 -11.27 -42.88
N ALA A 55 -46.98 -11.76 -43.98
CA ALA A 55 -46.70 -13.21 -44.17
C ALA A 55 -45.64 -13.71 -43.17
N VAL A 56 -44.53 -12.96 -42.99
CA VAL A 56 -43.47 -13.31 -42.02
C VAL A 56 -44.01 -13.23 -40.61
N CYS A 57 -44.82 -12.20 -40.30
CA CYS A 57 -45.48 -12.06 -38.99
C CYS A 57 -46.37 -13.28 -38.67
N GLN A 58 -47.19 -13.74 -39.64
CA GLN A 58 -48.03 -14.91 -39.46
C GLN A 58 -47.21 -16.19 -39.23
N ILE A 59 -46.09 -16.39 -39.96
CA ILE A 59 -45.21 -17.52 -39.75
C ILE A 59 -44.61 -17.50 -38.35
N LEU A 60 -44.06 -16.35 -37.92
CA LEU A 60 -43.33 -16.20 -36.64
C LEU A 60 -44.30 -16.19 -35.44
N SER A 61 -45.55 -15.80 -35.60
CA SER A 61 -46.53 -15.81 -34.50
C SER A 61 -46.82 -17.22 -33.97
N SER A 62 -46.50 -18.26 -34.73
CA SER A 62 -46.60 -19.65 -34.27
C SER A 62 -45.62 -20.03 -33.16
N ASP A 63 -44.60 -19.23 -32.94
CA ASP A 63 -43.57 -19.48 -31.93
C ASP A 63 -43.56 -18.37 -30.87
N PRO A 64 -44.03 -18.64 -29.63
CA PRO A 64 -44.11 -17.63 -28.56
C PRO A 64 -42.74 -17.17 -28.08
N LYS A 65 -41.63 -17.82 -28.46
CA LYS A 65 -40.27 -17.42 -28.14
C LYS A 65 -39.69 -16.41 -29.12
N ILE A 66 -40.43 -16.04 -30.16
CA ILE A 66 -39.99 -15.06 -31.15
C ILE A 66 -40.83 -13.80 -31.00
N SER A 67 -40.19 -12.66 -30.82
CA SER A 67 -40.78 -11.35 -30.96
C SER A 67 -40.43 -10.77 -32.32
N PHE A 68 -41.41 -10.19 -33.00
CA PHE A 68 -41.25 -9.72 -34.37
C PHE A 68 -41.51 -8.23 -34.47
N HIS A 69 -40.67 -7.52 -35.20
CA HIS A 69 -40.80 -6.11 -35.49
C HIS A 69 -40.60 -5.88 -36.99
N TYR A 70 -41.53 -5.15 -37.62
CA TYR A 70 -41.49 -4.88 -39.04
C TYR A 70 -41.22 -3.40 -39.32
N ILE A 71 -40.36 -3.12 -40.26
CA ILE A 71 -40.00 -1.78 -40.72
C ILE A 71 -40.16 -1.72 -42.23
N SER A 72 -41.02 -0.83 -42.69
CA SER A 72 -41.23 -0.58 -44.11
C SER A 72 -40.34 0.51 -44.69
N ASP A 73 -39.82 1.41 -43.86
CA ASP A 73 -38.92 2.50 -44.24
C ASP A 73 -37.46 2.16 -43.90
N PRO A 74 -36.62 1.81 -44.88
CA PRO A 74 -35.22 1.42 -44.64
C PRO A 74 -34.37 2.55 -44.05
N THR A 75 -34.77 3.81 -44.15
CA THR A 75 -34.00 4.94 -43.61
C THR A 75 -33.98 4.97 -42.07
N GLN A 76 -35.01 4.40 -41.44
CA GLN A 76 -35.13 4.31 -40.00
C GLN A 76 -34.48 3.06 -39.40
N ALA A 77 -34.08 2.12 -40.25
CA ALA A 77 -33.66 0.77 -39.86
C ALA A 77 -32.52 0.74 -38.81
N ILE A 78 -31.53 1.61 -38.93
CA ILE A 78 -30.38 1.62 -38.00
C ILE A 78 -30.84 2.16 -36.63
N GLN A 79 -31.63 3.24 -36.55
CA GLN A 79 -32.13 3.81 -35.30
C GLN A 79 -33.04 2.82 -34.58
N GLU A 80 -33.92 2.17 -35.29
CA GLU A 80 -34.82 1.14 -34.76
C GLU A 80 -34.03 -0.10 -34.29
N ALA A 81 -32.98 -0.50 -35.01
CA ALA A 81 -32.12 -1.61 -34.58
C ALA A 81 -31.36 -1.31 -33.29
N ILE A 82 -30.93 -0.05 -33.10
CA ILE A 82 -30.28 0.39 -31.86
C ILE A 82 -31.28 0.35 -30.71
N ALA A 83 -32.50 0.88 -30.91
CA ALA A 83 -33.54 0.94 -29.89
C ALA A 83 -34.06 -0.47 -29.50
N LEU A 84 -34.33 -1.32 -30.47
CA LEU A 84 -34.88 -2.67 -30.30
C LEU A 84 -33.84 -3.70 -29.87
N SER A 85 -32.58 -3.49 -30.21
CA SER A 85 -31.49 -4.47 -30.03
C SER A 85 -31.88 -5.86 -30.52
N PRO A 86 -32.22 -6.05 -31.82
CA PRO A 86 -32.67 -7.33 -32.33
C PRO A 86 -31.55 -8.38 -32.25
N THR A 87 -31.93 -9.64 -32.13
CA THR A 87 -30.97 -10.78 -32.12
C THR A 87 -30.71 -11.33 -33.52
N VAL A 88 -31.56 -10.96 -34.48
CA VAL A 88 -31.39 -11.24 -35.90
C VAL A 88 -32.20 -10.23 -36.73
N ILE A 89 -31.62 -9.80 -37.85
CA ILE A 89 -32.27 -8.91 -38.81
C ILE A 89 -32.54 -9.69 -40.08
N LEU A 90 -33.75 -9.63 -40.57
CA LEU A 90 -34.14 -10.05 -41.91
C LEU A 90 -34.16 -8.82 -42.81
N LEU A 91 -33.41 -8.82 -43.90
CA LEU A 91 -33.22 -7.62 -44.72
C LEU A 91 -33.52 -7.96 -46.19
N ASP A 92 -34.50 -7.23 -46.75
CA ASP A 92 -34.74 -7.35 -48.19
C ASP A 92 -33.56 -6.82 -49.00
N LEU A 93 -33.29 -7.53 -50.07
CA LEU A 93 -32.21 -7.20 -51.00
C LEU A 93 -32.60 -6.04 -51.92
N VAL A 94 -33.82 -5.97 -52.38
CA VAL A 94 -34.30 -5.01 -53.40
C VAL A 94 -35.44 -4.17 -52.86
N MET A 95 -35.15 -2.93 -52.52
CA MET A 95 -36.12 -1.94 -52.08
C MET A 95 -36.05 -0.71 -52.98
N PRO A 96 -37.18 -0.02 -53.24
CA PRO A 96 -37.26 1.09 -54.23
C PRO A 96 -36.31 2.27 -53.92
N GLU A 97 -36.13 2.62 -52.66
CA GLU A 97 -35.40 3.80 -52.26
C GLU A 97 -33.96 3.52 -51.80
N MET A 98 -33.68 2.27 -51.47
CA MET A 98 -32.39 1.89 -50.90
C MET A 98 -32.00 0.43 -51.26
N ASP A 99 -30.80 0.23 -51.76
CA ASP A 99 -30.24 -1.12 -52.01
C ASP A 99 -29.93 -1.81 -50.62
N GLY A 100 -30.48 -3.01 -50.45
CA GLY A 100 -30.28 -3.82 -49.26
C GLY A 100 -28.80 -4.12 -48.96
N LEU A 101 -27.97 -4.29 -50.02
CA LEU A 101 -26.50 -4.45 -49.83
C LEU A 101 -25.83 -3.18 -49.25
N MET A 102 -26.33 -1.98 -49.61
CA MET A 102 -25.85 -0.73 -49.06
C MET A 102 -26.25 -0.62 -47.60
N LEU A 103 -27.49 -0.92 -47.25
CA LEU A 103 -27.98 -0.91 -45.85
C LEU A 103 -27.22 -1.95 -45.00
N LEU A 104 -26.95 -3.14 -45.51
CA LEU A 104 -26.09 -4.16 -44.88
C LEU A 104 -24.73 -3.58 -44.51
N ARG A 105 -24.04 -2.91 -45.45
CA ARG A 105 -22.73 -2.27 -45.19
C ARG A 105 -22.84 -1.19 -44.11
N TRP A 106 -23.91 -0.44 -44.03
CA TRP A 106 -24.15 0.55 -42.99
C TRP A 106 -24.32 -0.09 -41.61
N PHE A 107 -25.09 -1.18 -41.52
CA PHE A 107 -25.19 -1.99 -40.29
C PHE A 107 -23.80 -2.49 -39.83
N ARG A 108 -22.96 -2.93 -40.75
CA ARG A 108 -21.60 -3.44 -40.44
C ARG A 108 -20.62 -2.33 -40.05
N SER A 109 -20.84 -1.11 -40.51
CA SER A 109 -20.00 0.06 -40.16
C SER A 109 -20.35 0.65 -38.80
N HIS A 110 -21.59 0.44 -38.29
CA HIS A 110 -22.05 1.04 -37.05
C HIS A 110 -21.72 0.18 -35.82
N PRO A 111 -21.03 0.71 -34.79
CA PRO A 111 -20.56 -0.08 -33.64
C PRO A 111 -21.65 -0.85 -32.89
N ALA A 112 -22.86 -0.30 -32.75
CA ALA A 112 -23.95 -0.94 -32.02
C ALA A 112 -24.66 -2.05 -32.80
N THR A 113 -24.53 -2.12 -34.13
CA THR A 113 -25.28 -3.05 -34.98
C THR A 113 -24.39 -4.00 -35.78
N ARG A 114 -23.10 -3.75 -35.86
CA ARG A 114 -22.15 -4.50 -36.71
C ARG A 114 -22.12 -5.99 -36.44
N ASP A 115 -22.39 -6.41 -35.21
CA ASP A 115 -22.31 -7.81 -34.79
C ASP A 115 -23.65 -8.54 -34.83
N ILE A 116 -24.75 -7.82 -35.12
CA ILE A 116 -26.10 -8.41 -35.21
C ILE A 116 -26.16 -9.28 -36.45
N PRO A 117 -26.58 -10.56 -36.38
CA PRO A 117 -26.73 -11.42 -37.57
C PRO A 117 -27.79 -10.85 -38.51
N ILE A 118 -27.45 -10.78 -39.81
CA ILE A 118 -28.31 -10.30 -40.88
C ILE A 118 -28.50 -11.41 -41.88
N VAL A 119 -29.75 -11.78 -42.11
CA VAL A 119 -30.19 -12.75 -43.10
C VAL A 119 -30.83 -11.98 -44.27
N MET A 120 -30.22 -12.06 -45.43
CA MET A 120 -30.75 -11.40 -46.63
C MET A 120 -31.94 -12.18 -47.20
N LEU A 121 -33.01 -11.44 -47.55
CA LEU A 121 -34.19 -11.96 -48.24
C LEU A 121 -34.12 -11.55 -49.72
N SER A 122 -34.42 -12.44 -50.65
CA SER A 122 -34.44 -12.16 -52.09
C SER A 122 -35.52 -12.92 -52.80
N SER A 123 -36.08 -12.36 -53.87
CA SER A 123 -37.07 -13.02 -54.74
C SER A 123 -36.44 -14.01 -55.73
N LYS A 124 -35.11 -14.00 -55.90
CA LYS A 124 -34.40 -14.86 -56.84
C LYS A 124 -33.15 -15.50 -56.23
N GLU A 125 -32.87 -16.73 -56.61
CA GLU A 125 -31.65 -17.45 -56.19
C GLU A 125 -30.56 -17.30 -57.25
N GLU A 126 -29.88 -16.14 -57.28
CA GLU A 126 -28.74 -15.92 -58.18
C GLU A 126 -27.43 -16.08 -57.39
N ALA A 127 -26.58 -17.03 -57.83
CA ALA A 127 -25.34 -17.35 -57.16
C ALA A 127 -24.40 -16.11 -57.00
N LYS A 128 -24.41 -15.22 -58.00
CA LYS A 128 -23.58 -14.00 -57.95
C LYS A 128 -24.04 -13.02 -56.86
N VAL A 129 -25.32 -12.76 -56.74
CA VAL A 129 -25.94 -11.89 -55.77
C VAL A 129 -25.73 -12.42 -54.34
N LYS A 130 -25.90 -13.73 -54.18
CA LYS A 130 -25.62 -14.43 -52.92
C LYS A 130 -24.17 -14.26 -52.48
N ALA A 131 -23.21 -14.42 -53.40
CA ALA A 131 -21.80 -14.18 -53.08
C ALA A 131 -21.50 -12.73 -52.70
N GLU A 132 -22.11 -11.77 -53.37
CA GLU A 132 -22.01 -10.34 -53.06
C GLU A 132 -22.58 -10.00 -51.66
N ALA A 133 -23.70 -10.60 -51.27
CA ALA A 133 -24.30 -10.46 -49.96
C ALA A 133 -23.38 -10.95 -48.82
N PHE A 134 -22.82 -12.16 -49.00
CA PHE A 134 -21.84 -12.70 -48.04
C PHE A 134 -20.55 -11.85 -47.97
N ALA A 135 -20.05 -11.39 -49.12
CA ALA A 135 -18.90 -10.50 -49.16
C ALA A 135 -19.15 -9.12 -48.48
N ALA A 136 -20.39 -8.65 -48.50
CA ALA A 136 -20.82 -7.44 -47.82
C ALA A 136 -21.08 -7.65 -46.29
N GLY A 137 -21.03 -8.90 -45.81
CA GLY A 137 -21.13 -9.25 -44.40
C GLY A 137 -22.47 -9.85 -43.97
N ALA A 138 -23.31 -10.35 -44.91
CA ALA A 138 -24.49 -11.14 -44.54
C ALA A 138 -24.09 -12.44 -43.84
N ASN A 139 -24.88 -12.85 -42.85
CA ASN A 139 -24.67 -14.09 -42.13
C ASN A 139 -25.40 -15.26 -42.81
N ASP A 140 -26.46 -14.96 -43.55
CA ASP A 140 -27.27 -15.95 -44.29
C ASP A 140 -28.05 -15.32 -45.45
N TYR A 141 -28.65 -16.16 -46.28
CA TYR A 141 -29.41 -15.74 -47.43
C TYR A 141 -30.60 -16.71 -47.66
N LEU A 142 -31.80 -16.15 -47.76
CA LEU A 142 -33.05 -16.91 -47.98
C LEU A 142 -33.83 -16.33 -49.14
N ILE A 143 -34.59 -17.20 -49.80
CA ILE A 143 -35.59 -16.78 -50.79
C ILE A 143 -36.78 -16.19 -50.02
N LYS A 144 -37.39 -15.10 -50.56
CA LYS A 144 -38.59 -14.50 -49.98
C LYS A 144 -39.72 -15.54 -49.86
N LEU A 145 -40.43 -15.49 -48.72
CA LEU A 145 -41.44 -16.45 -48.31
C LEU A 145 -40.89 -17.92 -48.29
N PRO A 146 -39.83 -18.16 -47.52
CA PRO A 146 -39.27 -19.50 -47.36
C PRO A 146 -40.27 -20.42 -46.63
N ASP A 147 -39.99 -21.70 -46.63
CA ASP A 147 -40.72 -22.65 -45.80
C ASP A 147 -40.69 -22.19 -44.33
N PRO A 148 -41.86 -22.17 -43.64
CA PRO A 148 -41.96 -21.73 -42.25
C PRO A 148 -40.96 -22.42 -41.30
N VAL A 149 -40.74 -23.72 -41.53
CA VAL A 149 -39.82 -24.50 -40.68
C VAL A 149 -38.36 -24.04 -40.91
N GLU A 150 -38.01 -23.76 -42.18
CA GLU A 150 -36.65 -23.25 -42.50
C GLU A 150 -36.42 -21.84 -41.90
N LEU A 151 -37.39 -20.93 -42.07
CA LEU A 151 -37.25 -19.56 -41.52
C LEU A 151 -37.05 -19.56 -40.01
N ILE A 152 -37.92 -20.28 -39.30
CA ILE A 152 -37.83 -20.37 -37.83
C ILE A 152 -36.50 -21.02 -37.40
N ALA A 153 -36.07 -22.07 -38.05
CA ALA A 153 -34.82 -22.75 -37.72
C ALA A 153 -33.62 -21.84 -37.90
N ARG A 154 -33.52 -21.04 -38.96
CA ARG A 154 -32.42 -20.11 -39.21
C ARG A 154 -32.44 -18.93 -38.23
N ILE A 155 -33.61 -18.36 -37.95
CA ILE A 155 -33.79 -17.32 -36.95
C ILE A 155 -33.27 -17.80 -35.57
N ARG A 156 -33.71 -18.98 -35.15
CA ARG A 156 -33.27 -19.56 -33.88
C ARG A 156 -31.79 -19.80 -33.84
N TYR A 157 -31.23 -20.32 -34.91
CA TYR A 157 -29.78 -20.59 -35.01
C TYR A 157 -28.95 -19.33 -34.87
N HIS A 158 -29.25 -18.29 -35.67
CA HIS A 158 -28.50 -17.04 -35.67
C HIS A 158 -28.71 -16.26 -34.36
N SER A 159 -29.95 -16.20 -33.84
CA SER A 159 -30.25 -15.57 -32.60
C SER A 159 -29.53 -16.22 -31.40
N LYS A 160 -29.52 -17.54 -31.32
CA LYS A 160 -28.82 -18.29 -30.28
C LYS A 160 -27.30 -18.10 -30.36
N ALA A 161 -26.72 -18.14 -31.55
CA ALA A 161 -25.30 -17.90 -31.75
C ALA A 161 -24.88 -16.50 -31.30
N TYR A 162 -25.68 -15.49 -31.66
CA TYR A 162 -25.46 -14.11 -31.25
C TYR A 162 -25.55 -13.91 -29.73
N ASN A 163 -26.60 -14.44 -29.09
CA ASN A 163 -26.77 -14.37 -27.65
C ASN A 163 -25.63 -15.06 -26.90
N ASN A 164 -25.19 -16.22 -27.36
CA ASN A 164 -24.07 -16.94 -26.76
C ASN A 164 -22.75 -16.16 -26.87
N LEU A 165 -22.47 -15.57 -28.03
CA LEU A 165 -21.28 -14.74 -28.21
C LEU A 165 -21.28 -13.53 -27.29
N LYS A 166 -22.43 -12.83 -27.20
CA LYS A 166 -22.62 -11.66 -26.33
C LYS A 166 -22.44 -12.04 -24.85
N ALA A 167 -23.04 -13.14 -24.41
CA ALA A 167 -22.92 -13.65 -23.06
C ALA A 167 -21.44 -13.99 -22.71
N LEU A 168 -20.74 -14.67 -23.63
CA LEU A 168 -19.33 -15.01 -23.45
C LEU A 168 -18.44 -13.76 -23.32
N THR A 169 -18.67 -12.77 -24.20
CA THR A 169 -17.92 -11.51 -24.16
C THR A 169 -18.13 -10.79 -22.83
N THR A 170 -19.38 -10.69 -22.37
CA THR A 170 -19.73 -10.06 -21.10
C THR A 170 -19.11 -10.80 -19.91
N ALA A 171 -19.18 -12.13 -19.91
CA ALA A 171 -18.58 -12.96 -18.86
C ALA A 171 -17.06 -12.80 -18.80
N THR A 172 -16.39 -12.71 -19.97
CA THR A 172 -14.95 -12.49 -20.04
C THR A 172 -14.54 -11.14 -19.47
N ILE A 173 -15.25 -10.06 -19.82
CA ILE A 173 -15.00 -8.72 -19.29
C ILE A 173 -15.18 -8.70 -17.75
N ASN A 174 -16.28 -9.28 -17.26
CA ASN A 174 -16.55 -9.34 -15.82
C ASN A 174 -15.46 -10.16 -15.08
N ALA A 175 -15.04 -11.29 -15.64
CA ALA A 175 -13.96 -12.09 -15.04
C ALA A 175 -12.63 -11.33 -14.97
N GLN A 176 -12.30 -10.54 -16.01
CA GLN A 176 -11.09 -9.70 -16.00
C GLN A 176 -11.16 -8.58 -14.95
N LEU A 177 -12.34 -7.95 -14.79
CA LEU A 177 -12.54 -6.93 -13.75
C LEU A 177 -12.42 -7.52 -12.34
N GLN A 178 -13.05 -8.68 -12.12
CA GLN A 178 -12.95 -9.38 -10.83
C GLN A 178 -11.52 -9.80 -10.51
N ALA A 179 -10.77 -10.30 -11.50
CA ALA A 179 -9.38 -10.68 -11.32
C ALA A 179 -8.51 -9.48 -10.87
N LYS A 180 -8.68 -8.31 -11.48
CA LYS A 180 -7.98 -7.07 -11.07
C LYS A 180 -8.36 -6.61 -9.67
N GLN A 181 -9.64 -6.69 -9.31
CA GLN A 181 -10.10 -6.34 -7.96
C GLN A 181 -9.51 -7.28 -6.91
N LEU A 182 -9.50 -8.58 -7.20
CA LEU A 182 -8.93 -9.59 -6.31
C LEU A 182 -7.43 -9.36 -6.09
N GLU A 183 -6.67 -9.11 -7.16
CA GLU A 183 -5.23 -8.79 -7.07
C GLU A 183 -4.97 -7.58 -6.16
N HIS A 184 -5.75 -6.51 -6.33
CA HIS A 184 -5.65 -5.33 -5.49
C HIS A 184 -5.94 -5.65 -4.01
N THR A 185 -7.02 -6.40 -3.74
CA THR A 185 -7.43 -6.78 -2.38
C THR A 185 -6.38 -7.68 -1.71
N VAL A 186 -5.80 -8.63 -2.44
CA VAL A 186 -4.74 -9.50 -1.93
C VAL A 186 -3.52 -8.67 -1.53
N LYS A 187 -3.12 -7.71 -2.37
CA LYS A 187 -2.00 -6.81 -2.06
C LYS A 187 -2.25 -5.98 -0.80
N GLN A 188 -3.46 -5.44 -0.65
CA GLN A 188 -3.85 -4.70 0.56
C GLN A 188 -3.82 -5.59 1.82
N LEU A 189 -4.39 -6.79 1.74
CA LEU A 189 -4.39 -7.73 2.86
C LEU A 189 -2.97 -8.11 3.30
N GLN A 190 -2.07 -8.37 2.36
CA GLN A 190 -0.66 -8.67 2.66
C GLN A 190 0.02 -7.51 3.39
N THR A 191 -0.20 -6.28 2.94
CA THR A 191 0.35 -5.07 3.59
C THR A 191 -0.17 -4.94 5.02
N THR A 192 -1.48 -5.05 5.21
CA THR A 192 -2.12 -4.97 6.54
C THR A 192 -1.65 -6.08 7.48
N GLN A 193 -1.52 -7.31 6.98
CA GLN A 193 -1.04 -8.43 7.78
C GLN A 193 0.38 -8.19 8.31
N VAL A 194 1.28 -7.66 7.47
CA VAL A 194 2.65 -7.38 7.91
C VAL A 194 2.69 -6.24 8.92
N GLN A 195 1.87 -5.20 8.73
CA GLN A 195 1.74 -4.11 9.70
C GLN A 195 1.28 -4.64 11.06
N LEU A 196 0.24 -5.48 11.08
CA LEU A 196 -0.25 -6.11 12.33
C LEU A 196 0.85 -6.92 13.03
N VAL A 197 1.58 -7.76 12.30
CA VAL A 197 2.69 -8.55 12.85
C VAL A 197 3.79 -7.66 13.42
N GLN A 198 4.12 -6.56 12.75
CA GLN A 198 5.14 -5.63 13.22
C GLN A 198 4.68 -4.85 14.45
N THR A 199 3.44 -4.40 14.47
CA THR A 199 2.81 -3.72 15.63
C THR A 199 2.73 -4.68 16.83
N GLU A 200 2.34 -5.93 16.63
CA GLU A 200 2.31 -6.94 17.68
C GLU A 200 3.70 -7.24 18.26
N LYS A 201 4.73 -7.36 17.39
CA LYS A 201 6.12 -7.52 17.84
C LYS A 201 6.60 -6.33 18.67
N MET A 202 6.27 -5.10 18.26
CA MET A 202 6.62 -3.89 18.99
C MET A 202 5.88 -3.82 20.33
N SER A 203 4.57 -4.08 20.36
CA SER A 203 3.78 -4.13 21.60
C SER A 203 4.30 -5.20 22.57
N SER A 204 4.60 -6.40 22.06
CA SER A 204 5.19 -7.47 22.87
C SER A 204 6.56 -7.08 23.44
N LEU A 205 7.42 -6.45 22.63
CA LEU A 205 8.70 -5.92 23.07
C LEU A 205 8.49 -4.85 24.14
N GLY A 206 7.52 -3.94 23.95
CA GLY A 206 7.18 -2.89 24.90
C GLY A 206 6.82 -3.43 26.28
N ARG A 207 5.93 -4.40 26.33
CA ARG A 207 5.51 -5.03 27.60
C ARG A 207 6.67 -5.76 28.29
N MET A 208 7.48 -6.53 27.54
CA MET A 208 8.67 -7.19 28.10
C MET A 208 9.66 -6.19 28.66
N VAL A 209 9.94 -5.13 27.93
CA VAL A 209 10.88 -4.08 28.35
C VAL A 209 10.40 -3.34 29.58
N ALA A 210 9.11 -3.03 29.68
CA ALA A 210 8.55 -2.35 30.85
C ALA A 210 8.72 -3.20 32.12
N GLY A 211 8.49 -4.50 32.05
CA GLY A 211 8.69 -5.45 33.17
C GLY A 211 10.16 -5.58 33.54
N LEU A 212 11.02 -5.85 32.54
CA LEU A 212 12.47 -6.00 32.75
C LEU A 212 13.13 -4.72 33.26
N ALA A 213 12.67 -3.54 32.79
CA ALA A 213 13.18 -2.25 33.28
C ALA A 213 12.97 -2.07 34.79
N HIS A 214 11.83 -2.50 35.32
CA HIS A 214 11.58 -2.47 36.78
C HIS A 214 12.50 -3.43 37.53
N GLU A 215 12.69 -4.64 37.04
CA GLU A 215 13.51 -5.65 37.68
C GLU A 215 15.01 -5.30 37.63
N ILE A 216 15.49 -4.67 36.55
CA ILE A 216 16.89 -4.25 36.44
C ILE A 216 17.16 -2.94 37.15
N ASN A 217 16.22 -1.98 37.19
CA ASN A 217 16.39 -0.75 37.97
C ASN A 217 16.57 -1.00 39.47
N ASN A 218 15.94 -2.05 40.02
CA ASN A 218 16.07 -2.36 41.44
C ASN A 218 17.54 -2.62 41.85
N PRO A 219 18.27 -3.61 41.29
CA PRO A 219 19.68 -3.84 41.66
C PRO A 219 20.59 -2.66 41.34
N ILE A 220 20.30 -1.89 40.27
CA ILE A 220 21.08 -0.71 39.91
C ILE A 220 20.92 0.40 40.93
N ASN A 221 19.69 0.67 41.40
CA ASN A 221 19.45 1.67 42.44
C ASN A 221 20.16 1.28 43.75
N PHE A 222 20.21 -0.03 44.10
CA PHE A 222 20.99 -0.50 45.23
C PHE A 222 22.49 -0.27 45.04
N MET A 223 23.03 -0.56 43.86
CA MET A 223 24.46 -0.30 43.56
C MET A 223 24.77 1.19 43.64
N GLN A 224 23.97 2.06 43.01
CA GLN A 224 24.16 3.51 43.05
C GLN A 224 24.06 4.08 44.44
N GLY A 225 23.12 3.60 45.26
CA GLY A 225 23.00 3.99 46.67
C GLY A 225 24.27 3.64 47.47
N ASN A 226 24.83 2.46 47.23
CA ASN A 226 26.03 1.98 47.93
C ASN A 226 27.33 2.69 47.48
N PHE A 227 27.43 3.12 46.20
CA PHE A 227 28.61 3.85 45.72
C PHE A 227 28.90 5.11 46.47
N LYS A 228 27.87 5.86 46.90
CA LYS A 228 28.04 7.08 47.69
C LYS A 228 28.67 6.78 49.07
N TYR A 229 28.26 5.72 49.74
CA TYR A 229 28.84 5.31 51.00
C TYR A 229 30.24 4.77 50.83
N LEU A 230 30.48 3.96 49.82
CA LEU A 230 31.78 3.40 49.53
C LEU A 230 32.81 4.46 49.19
N ASP A 231 32.41 5.47 48.39
CA ASP A 231 33.25 6.64 48.07
C ASP A 231 33.67 7.41 49.31
N ASN A 232 32.76 7.71 50.21
CA ASN A 232 33.05 8.38 51.45
C ASN A 232 33.98 7.55 52.35
N HIS A 233 33.77 6.26 52.45
CA HIS A 233 34.61 5.37 53.26
C HIS A 233 36.05 5.28 52.71
N ILE A 234 36.16 5.12 51.36
CA ILE A 234 37.48 5.08 50.69
C ILE A 234 38.20 6.40 50.87
N GLN A 235 37.55 7.55 50.68
CA GLN A 235 38.16 8.86 50.88
C GLN A 235 38.66 9.02 52.31
N SER A 236 37.84 8.60 53.31
CA SER A 236 38.22 8.65 54.72
C SER A 236 39.43 7.76 55.04
N LEU A 237 39.49 6.57 54.49
CA LEU A 237 40.64 5.69 54.67
C LEU A 237 41.88 6.22 53.99
N VAL A 238 41.78 6.75 52.78
CA VAL A 238 42.90 7.39 52.07
C VAL A 238 43.44 8.58 52.86
N ALA A 239 42.55 9.45 53.33
CA ALA A 239 42.94 10.60 54.17
C ALA A 239 43.63 10.20 55.48
N LEU A 240 43.12 9.12 56.12
CA LEU A 240 43.78 8.56 57.32
C LEU A 240 45.18 8.03 57.04
N ILE A 241 45.35 7.28 55.96
CA ILE A 241 46.65 6.74 55.55
C ILE A 241 47.63 7.89 55.22
N GLN A 242 47.15 8.88 54.47
CA GLN A 242 47.96 10.08 54.17
C GLN A 242 48.38 10.85 55.40
N ALA A 243 47.45 11.04 56.38
CA ALA A 243 47.76 11.66 57.63
C ALA A 243 48.83 10.87 58.44
N TYR A 244 48.72 9.55 58.48
CA TYR A 244 49.76 8.70 59.09
C TYR A 244 51.09 8.82 58.38
N GLN A 245 51.14 8.86 57.06
CA GLN A 245 52.38 9.06 56.28
C GLN A 245 53.02 10.42 56.52
N GLN A 246 52.25 11.47 56.72
CA GLN A 246 52.75 12.82 57.03
C GLN A 246 53.26 12.94 58.46
N GLU A 247 52.58 12.36 59.43
CA GLU A 247 52.94 12.48 60.85
C GLU A 247 54.09 11.56 61.22
N TYR A 248 54.19 10.40 60.54
CA TYR A 248 55.24 9.41 60.78
C TYR A 248 56.03 9.10 59.49
N PRO A 249 56.94 10.00 59.05
CA PRO A 249 57.63 9.85 57.75
C PRO A 249 58.68 8.70 57.77
N GLN A 250 59.06 8.16 58.93
CA GLN A 250 59.94 6.97 59.07
C GLN A 250 59.03 5.82 59.56
N PHE A 251 58.66 4.92 58.64
CA PHE A 251 57.97 3.71 58.99
C PHE A 251 58.82 2.68 59.65
N ASN A 252 58.27 1.90 60.56
CA ASN A 252 58.92 0.64 61.05
C ASN A 252 59.08 -0.32 59.84
N ALA A 253 60.19 -1.04 59.75
CA ALA A 253 60.52 -1.99 58.67
C ALA A 253 59.35 -2.93 58.29
N VAL A 254 58.54 -3.36 59.27
CA VAL A 254 57.35 -4.19 59.06
C VAL A 254 56.24 -3.50 58.30
N ILE A 255 56.02 -2.20 58.51
CA ILE A 255 55.05 -1.42 57.84
C ILE A 255 55.49 -1.09 56.40
N GLU A 256 56.79 -0.80 56.25
CA GLU A 256 57.38 -0.48 54.96
C GLU A 256 57.42 -1.71 54.04
N GLU A 257 57.74 -2.89 54.56
CA GLU A 257 57.64 -4.18 53.83
C GLU A 257 56.23 -4.44 53.40
N LYS A 258 55.24 -4.33 54.28
CA LYS A 258 53.77 -4.51 53.91
C LYS A 258 53.27 -3.48 52.94
N ALA A 259 53.59 -2.21 53.04
CA ALA A 259 53.20 -1.16 52.12
C ALA A 259 53.78 -1.41 50.70
N SER A 260 55.06 -1.90 50.68
CA SER A 260 55.75 -2.32 49.43
C SER A 260 55.09 -3.55 48.82
N ASP A 261 54.79 -4.59 49.62
CA ASP A 261 54.16 -5.84 49.16
C ASP A 261 52.83 -5.62 48.47
N ILE A 262 52.00 -4.73 49.02
CA ILE A 262 50.68 -4.40 48.44
C ILE A 262 50.74 -3.28 47.38
N ASN A 263 51.92 -2.67 47.17
CA ASN A 263 52.07 -1.48 46.36
C ASN A 263 51.06 -0.38 46.75
N LEU A 264 51.14 0.05 48.00
CA LEU A 264 50.16 0.94 48.63
C LEU A 264 49.93 2.23 47.81
N GLU A 265 50.97 2.81 47.25
CA GLU A 265 50.86 4.03 46.45
C GLU A 265 49.97 3.84 45.22
N PHE A 266 50.16 2.73 44.52
CA PHE A 266 49.31 2.36 43.40
C PHE A 266 47.83 2.15 43.80
N ILE A 267 47.58 1.44 44.93
CA ILE A 267 46.25 1.21 45.44
C ILE A 267 45.53 2.53 45.76
N LEU A 268 46.20 3.46 46.41
CA LEU A 268 45.65 4.75 46.79
C LEU A 268 45.26 5.61 45.56
N GLU A 269 46.01 5.46 44.45
CA GLU A 269 45.72 6.15 43.21
C GLU A 269 44.65 5.43 42.39
N ASP A 270 44.65 4.09 42.36
CA ASP A 270 43.78 3.31 41.47
C ASP A 270 42.36 3.09 42.05
N LEU A 271 42.22 2.94 43.35
CA LEU A 271 40.96 2.64 44.01
C LEU A 271 39.86 3.69 43.71
N PRO A 272 40.12 5.01 43.74
CA PRO A 272 39.17 6.03 43.32
C PRO A 272 38.80 5.94 41.83
N LYS A 273 39.76 5.55 40.97
CA LYS A 273 39.53 5.38 39.52
C LYS A 273 38.57 4.21 39.25
N ILE A 274 38.79 3.07 39.94
CA ILE A 274 37.92 1.90 39.88
C ILE A 274 36.48 2.28 40.29
N LEU A 275 36.33 3.00 41.40
CA LEU A 275 35.04 3.41 41.90
C LEU A 275 34.30 4.33 40.92
N THR A 276 35.03 5.27 40.34
CA THR A 276 34.51 6.18 39.31
C THR A 276 34.06 5.40 38.05
N SER A 277 34.84 4.42 37.62
CA SER A 277 34.47 3.55 36.48
C SER A 277 33.24 2.74 36.75
N MET A 278 33.06 2.18 37.95
CA MET A 278 31.86 1.45 38.35
C MET A 278 30.63 2.33 38.41
N LYS A 279 30.76 3.57 38.91
CA LYS A 279 29.68 4.57 38.94
C LYS A 279 29.20 4.94 37.53
N ILE A 280 30.17 5.26 36.63
CA ILE A 280 29.84 5.56 35.21
C ILE A 280 29.18 4.35 34.54
N GLY A 281 29.63 3.14 34.80
CA GLY A 281 29.02 1.92 34.27
C GLY A 281 27.56 1.77 34.70
N SER A 282 27.28 1.98 35.97
CA SER A 282 25.93 1.90 36.54
C SER A 282 25.00 3.02 35.98
N GLU A 283 25.48 4.25 35.84
CA GLU A 283 24.75 5.36 35.22
C GLU A 283 24.40 5.04 33.77
N ARG A 284 25.33 4.50 32.98
CA ARG A 284 25.09 4.08 31.59
C ARG A 284 24.00 3.00 31.48
N ILE A 285 23.96 2.04 32.40
CA ILE A 285 22.93 1.01 32.39
C ILE A 285 21.56 1.65 32.67
N SER A 286 21.48 2.58 33.63
CA SER A 286 20.23 3.31 33.93
C SER A 286 19.72 4.10 32.74
N GLU A 287 20.60 4.80 32.02
CA GLU A 287 20.26 5.54 30.81
C GLU A 287 19.74 4.60 29.70
N MET A 288 20.39 3.44 29.49
CA MET A 288 19.95 2.45 28.52
C MET A 288 18.55 1.92 28.85
N ILE A 289 18.26 1.63 30.12
CA ILE A 289 16.95 1.13 30.55
C ILE A 289 15.88 2.20 30.38
N LEU A 290 16.18 3.45 30.72
CA LEU A 290 15.25 4.56 30.56
C LEU A 290 14.91 4.76 29.06
N SER A 291 15.89 4.73 28.20
CA SER A 291 15.70 4.87 26.75
C SER A 291 14.92 3.69 26.16
N LEU A 292 15.21 2.48 26.61
CA LEU A 292 14.47 1.29 26.22
C LEU A 292 13.00 1.37 26.68
N ARG A 293 12.73 1.86 27.89
CA ARG A 293 11.37 2.09 28.40
C ARG A 293 10.65 3.20 27.62
N ASN A 294 11.32 4.30 27.29
CA ASN A 294 10.73 5.38 26.51
C ASN A 294 10.41 4.94 25.09
N PHE A 295 11.26 4.13 24.47
CA PHE A 295 11.00 3.51 23.17
C PHE A 295 9.83 2.52 23.22
N ALA A 296 9.72 1.76 24.30
CA ALA A 296 8.75 0.67 24.49
C ALA A 296 7.38 1.14 25.07
N ARG A 297 7.20 2.43 25.36
CA ARG A 297 5.92 2.99 25.86
C ARG A 297 4.82 3.03 24.77
N LEU A 298 4.60 1.87 24.15
CA LEU A 298 3.59 1.61 23.11
C LEU A 298 2.16 1.50 23.67
N ASP A 299 1.99 1.35 25.02
CA ASP A 299 0.70 1.02 25.63
C ASP A 299 -0.23 2.20 25.90
N GLN A 300 0.11 3.41 25.43
CA GLN A 300 -0.75 4.56 25.61
C GLN A 300 -1.39 4.95 24.27
N ALA A 301 -2.54 4.36 23.98
CA ALA A 301 -3.40 4.78 22.90
C ALA A 301 -3.76 6.26 23.07
N GLY A 302 -3.31 7.10 22.14
CA GLY A 302 -3.63 8.52 22.08
C GLY A 302 -2.44 9.42 21.72
N SER A 303 -2.74 10.55 21.07
CA SER A 303 -1.75 11.60 20.78
C SER A 303 -1.28 12.27 22.08
N LYS A 304 -0.01 12.65 22.13
CA LYS A 304 0.61 13.33 23.28
C LYS A 304 1.57 14.39 22.81
N LYS A 305 1.73 15.43 23.65
CA LYS A 305 2.77 16.43 23.46
C LYS A 305 4.10 15.91 24.00
N VAL A 306 5.05 15.67 23.12
CA VAL A 306 6.36 15.12 23.45
C VAL A 306 7.50 15.96 22.87
N ASN A 307 8.67 15.81 23.47
CA ASN A 307 9.91 16.31 22.92
C ASN A 307 10.43 15.30 21.86
N ILE A 308 10.48 15.70 20.61
CA ILE A 308 10.88 14.82 19.53
C ILE A 308 12.33 14.35 19.61
N HIS A 309 13.21 15.20 20.21
CA HIS A 309 14.62 14.84 20.38
C HIS A 309 14.78 13.63 21.31
N GLU A 310 13.92 13.47 22.33
CA GLU A 310 13.97 12.29 23.20
C GLU A 310 13.71 10.99 22.44
N GLY A 311 12.80 11.01 21.44
CA GLY A 311 12.53 9.88 20.56
C GLY A 311 13.74 9.53 19.68
N ILE A 312 14.36 10.54 19.09
CA ILE A 312 15.57 10.38 18.25
C ILE A 312 16.73 9.83 19.10
N GLU A 313 16.99 10.43 20.28
CA GLU A 313 18.07 10.00 21.17
C GLU A 313 17.88 8.57 21.67
N SER A 314 16.65 8.22 22.07
CA SER A 314 16.31 6.85 22.47
C SER A 314 16.55 5.84 21.34
N THR A 315 16.22 6.22 20.11
CA THR A 315 16.48 5.38 18.93
C THR A 315 17.96 5.23 18.64
N LEU A 316 18.74 6.31 18.71
CA LEU A 316 20.20 6.28 18.54
C LEU A 316 20.88 5.39 19.59
N LEU A 317 20.42 5.46 20.85
CA LEU A 317 20.95 4.61 21.91
C LEU A 317 20.68 3.12 21.66
N LEU A 318 19.50 2.77 21.17
CA LEU A 318 19.18 1.39 20.79
C LEU A 318 20.02 0.90 19.62
N LEU A 319 20.32 1.78 18.66
CA LEU A 319 21.14 1.48 17.50
C LEU A 319 22.66 1.53 17.77
N LYS A 320 23.08 1.90 18.98
CA LYS A 320 24.50 2.07 19.35
C LYS A 320 25.35 0.83 19.04
N HIS A 321 24.80 -0.38 19.20
CA HIS A 321 25.48 -1.62 18.88
C HIS A 321 25.74 -1.80 17.36
N ARG A 322 24.97 -1.14 16.49
CA ARG A 322 25.14 -1.12 15.03
C ARG A 322 26.00 0.03 14.55
N ILE A 323 25.98 1.15 15.28
CA ILE A 323 26.83 2.32 15.02
C ILE A 323 28.23 1.96 15.45
N ARG A 324 29.07 1.59 14.46
CA ARG A 324 30.47 1.27 14.69
C ARG A 324 31.25 2.52 15.07
N GLN A 325 32.46 2.35 15.64
CA GLN A 325 33.33 3.47 16.05
C GLN A 325 33.74 4.37 14.87
N ASP A 326 33.67 3.86 13.64
CA ASP A 326 33.98 4.57 12.40
C ASP A 326 32.80 5.39 11.82
N ILE A 327 31.62 5.37 12.46
CA ILE A 327 30.45 6.18 12.04
C ILE A 327 30.30 7.37 12.97
N GLN A 328 30.46 8.57 12.45
CA GLN A 328 30.22 9.81 13.16
C GLN A 328 28.75 10.22 13.08
N ILE A 329 28.11 10.42 14.24
CA ILE A 329 26.76 10.99 14.32
C ILE A 329 26.88 12.48 14.68
N VAL A 330 26.46 13.35 13.76
CA VAL A 330 26.43 14.82 13.97
C VAL A 330 24.99 15.22 14.21
N LYS A 331 24.76 15.97 15.31
CA LYS A 331 23.45 16.43 15.74
C LYS A 331 23.39 17.96 15.64
N ASP A 332 22.45 18.44 14.85
CA ASP A 332 22.19 19.87 14.65
C ASP A 332 20.71 20.12 15.02
N TYR A 333 20.48 20.23 16.35
CA TYR A 333 19.14 20.37 16.92
C TYR A 333 18.81 21.83 17.18
N SER A 334 17.74 22.32 16.56
CA SER A 334 17.14 23.61 16.93
C SER A 334 16.23 23.47 18.16
N ASN A 335 15.90 24.60 18.78
CA ASN A 335 14.94 24.59 19.88
C ASN A 335 13.52 24.38 19.34
N LEU A 336 12.95 23.20 19.61
CA LEU A 336 11.61 22.79 19.14
C LEU A 336 10.58 22.89 20.27
N PRO A 337 9.32 23.25 19.95
CA PRO A 337 8.22 23.08 20.88
C PRO A 337 7.88 21.60 21.08
N LEU A 338 7.06 21.30 22.11
CA LEU A 338 6.47 19.96 22.24
C LEU A 338 5.52 19.70 21.08
N ILE A 339 5.63 18.53 20.46
CA ILE A 339 4.88 18.13 19.29
C ILE A 339 3.78 17.14 19.70
N GLU A 340 2.57 17.40 19.26
CA GLU A 340 1.45 16.48 19.45
C GLU A 340 1.53 15.36 18.40
N CYS A 341 1.77 14.12 18.85
CA CYS A 341 1.98 12.98 17.97
C CYS A 341 1.65 11.65 18.67
N TYR A 342 1.77 10.55 17.95
CA TYR A 342 1.81 9.18 18.46
C TYR A 342 3.28 8.76 18.64
N PRO A 343 3.86 8.85 19.86
CA PRO A 343 5.31 8.75 20.07
C PRO A 343 5.90 7.43 19.61
N ALA A 344 5.17 6.34 19.80
CA ALA A 344 5.60 5.00 19.42
C ALA A 344 5.75 4.84 17.90
N GLU A 345 4.84 5.41 17.15
CA GLU A 345 4.83 5.37 15.69
C GLU A 345 5.98 6.23 15.13
N LEU A 346 6.20 7.43 15.68
CA LEU A 346 7.35 8.25 15.27
C LEU A 346 8.69 7.59 15.63
N ASN A 347 8.80 6.93 16.78
CA ASN A 347 9.99 6.16 17.12
C ASN A 347 10.25 5.03 16.12
N GLN A 348 9.19 4.40 15.60
CA GLN A 348 9.30 3.41 14.52
C GLN A 348 9.81 4.03 13.22
N VAL A 349 9.35 5.23 12.87
CA VAL A 349 9.89 5.98 11.72
C VAL A 349 11.39 6.25 11.90
N PHE A 350 11.80 6.79 13.06
CA PHE A 350 13.22 7.04 13.34
C PHE A 350 14.05 5.77 13.28
N MET A 351 13.55 4.67 13.84
CA MET A 351 14.21 3.37 13.78
C MET A 351 14.43 2.90 12.35
N ASN A 352 13.42 2.99 11.51
CA ASN A 352 13.50 2.57 10.10
C ASN A 352 14.47 3.42 9.31
N VAL A 353 14.38 4.75 9.46
CA VAL A 353 15.19 5.70 8.69
C VAL A 353 16.67 5.63 9.13
N LEU A 354 16.95 5.66 10.44
CA LEU A 354 18.30 5.57 10.96
C LEU A 354 18.96 4.21 10.66
N ASN A 355 18.20 3.11 10.71
CA ASN A 355 18.71 1.81 10.28
C ASN A 355 19.11 1.81 8.79
N ASN A 356 18.30 2.43 7.92
CA ASN A 356 18.64 2.52 6.51
C ASN A 356 19.85 3.40 6.26
N ALA A 357 19.98 4.53 6.96
CA ALA A 357 21.17 5.39 6.89
C ALA A 357 22.46 4.65 7.35
N ILE A 358 22.38 3.89 8.46
CA ILE A 358 23.49 3.07 8.96
C ILE A 358 23.87 2.01 7.91
N ASP A 359 22.89 1.31 7.33
CA ASP A 359 23.18 0.30 6.30
C ASP A 359 23.86 0.93 5.08
N ALA A 360 23.35 2.07 4.59
CA ALA A 360 23.89 2.77 3.43
C ALA A 360 25.35 3.21 3.64
N VAL A 361 25.69 3.70 4.83
CA VAL A 361 27.04 4.11 5.20
C VAL A 361 27.96 2.89 5.39
N LEU A 362 27.44 1.76 5.91
CA LEU A 362 28.22 0.53 6.08
C LEU A 362 28.52 -0.17 4.74
N GLU A 363 27.64 -0.03 3.75
CA GLU A 363 27.81 -0.58 2.40
C GLU A 363 28.75 0.27 1.53
N GLN A 364 29.14 1.46 1.98
CA GLN A 364 30.10 2.30 1.26
C GLN A 364 31.49 1.67 1.26
N HIS A 365 32.03 1.44 0.07
CA HIS A 365 33.31 0.79 -0.12
C HIS A 365 34.52 1.76 -0.14
N ASP A 366 34.25 3.06 -0.27
CA ASP A 366 35.35 4.05 -0.29
C ASP A 366 35.87 4.30 1.12
N LYS A 367 37.08 3.80 1.37
CA LYS A 367 37.76 3.93 2.68
C LYS A 367 38.31 5.34 2.94
N ALA A 368 38.27 6.23 1.96
CA ALA A 368 38.85 7.57 2.06
C ALA A 368 37.84 8.61 2.64
N GLN A 369 36.54 8.31 2.69
CA GLN A 369 35.55 9.17 3.29
C GLN A 369 35.19 8.72 4.71
N ASP A 370 35.20 9.68 5.65
CA ASP A 370 34.71 9.47 7.01
C ASP A 370 33.18 9.18 6.93
N LYS A 371 32.75 8.08 7.51
CA LYS A 371 31.36 7.68 7.56
C LYS A 371 30.57 8.58 8.48
N GLN A 372 29.55 9.26 7.96
CA GLN A 372 28.83 10.28 8.71
C GLN A 372 27.32 10.17 8.51
N ILE A 373 26.57 10.39 9.60
CA ILE A 373 25.12 10.59 9.58
C ILE A 373 24.85 11.90 10.33
N ILE A 374 24.16 12.82 9.67
CA ILE A 374 23.79 14.13 10.23
C ILE A 374 22.29 14.13 10.48
N ILE A 375 21.89 14.55 11.68
CA ILE A 375 20.48 14.70 12.06
C ILE A 375 20.23 16.17 12.36
N LYS A 376 19.40 16.82 11.54
CA LYS A 376 19.02 18.22 11.70
C LYS A 376 17.55 18.32 12.06
N THR A 377 17.24 19.28 12.93
CA THR A 377 15.85 19.61 13.25
C THR A 377 15.64 21.10 13.16
N GLU A 378 14.55 21.52 12.55
CA GLU A 378 14.19 22.93 12.40
C GLU A 378 12.66 23.11 12.48
N ILE A 379 12.23 24.29 12.88
CA ILE A 379 10.82 24.67 12.82
C ILE A 379 10.62 25.56 11.59
N THR A 380 9.58 25.28 10.81
CA THR A 380 9.24 26.08 9.63
C THR A 380 8.26 27.20 10.02
N GLU A 381 8.12 28.22 9.16
CA GLU A 381 7.20 29.35 9.36
C GLU A 381 5.73 28.92 9.48
N LEU A 382 5.39 27.72 8.99
CA LEU A 382 4.05 27.14 9.02
C LEU A 382 3.73 26.32 10.30
N ALA A 383 4.49 26.52 11.39
CA ALA A 383 4.39 25.73 12.62
C ALA A 383 4.51 24.20 12.36
N THR A 384 5.38 23.83 11.44
CA THR A 384 5.73 22.45 11.09
C THR A 384 7.16 22.19 11.55
N VAL A 385 7.40 21.05 12.15
CA VAL A 385 8.75 20.60 12.50
C VAL A 385 9.29 19.77 11.36
N LYS A 386 10.49 20.12 10.90
CA LYS A 386 11.22 19.39 9.89
C LYS A 386 12.41 18.69 10.52
N ILE A 387 12.49 17.39 10.28
CA ILE A 387 13.56 16.50 10.73
C ILE A 387 14.25 16.00 9.48
N THR A 388 15.56 16.26 9.35
CA THR A 388 16.35 15.86 8.21
C THR A 388 17.44 14.89 8.67
N ILE A 389 17.47 13.70 8.06
CA ILE A 389 18.50 12.69 8.29
C ILE A 389 19.32 12.55 7.01
N ILE A 390 20.60 12.86 7.10
CA ILE A 390 21.52 12.88 5.95
C ILE A 390 22.60 11.82 6.22
N ASP A 391 22.78 10.89 5.31
CA ASP A 391 23.88 9.96 5.28
C ASP A 391 24.79 10.23 4.07
N ASN A 392 26.08 9.93 4.21
CA ASN A 392 27.02 9.96 3.11
C ASN A 392 27.31 8.55 2.55
N GLY A 393 26.32 7.68 2.57
CA GLY A 393 26.41 6.30 2.12
C GLY A 393 26.38 6.14 0.59
N ILE A 394 26.02 4.93 0.13
CA ILE A 394 26.01 4.56 -1.30
C ILE A 394 25.00 5.34 -2.14
N GLY A 395 24.02 6.01 -1.52
CA GLY A 395 22.93 6.71 -2.22
C GLY A 395 21.97 5.78 -2.95
N ILE A 396 20.97 6.38 -3.63
CA ILE A 396 19.87 5.68 -4.29
C ILE A 396 19.81 6.09 -5.76
N LYS A 397 19.76 5.09 -6.66
CA LYS A 397 19.64 5.34 -8.12
C LYS A 397 18.33 6.03 -8.46
N PRO A 398 18.29 6.99 -9.41
CA PRO A 398 17.09 7.73 -9.78
C PRO A 398 15.91 6.83 -10.20
N GLU A 399 16.20 5.70 -10.88
CA GLU A 399 15.17 4.80 -11.42
C GLU A 399 14.34 4.12 -10.32
N ILE A 400 14.88 4.03 -9.09
CA ILE A 400 14.22 3.36 -7.97
C ILE A 400 13.71 4.33 -6.91
N GLN A 401 14.08 5.62 -6.94
CA GLN A 401 13.67 6.61 -5.93
C GLN A 401 12.15 6.73 -5.80
N ALA A 402 11.43 6.64 -6.92
CA ALA A 402 9.96 6.68 -6.91
C ALA A 402 9.32 5.43 -6.29
N LYS A 403 10.07 4.32 -6.18
CA LYS A 403 9.56 3.02 -5.71
C LYS A 403 9.96 2.67 -4.28
N ILE A 404 10.85 3.44 -3.65
CA ILE A 404 11.36 3.10 -2.30
C ILE A 404 10.29 3.14 -1.21
N PHE A 405 9.20 3.85 -1.44
CA PHE A 405 8.03 3.89 -0.56
C PHE A 405 6.97 2.84 -0.91
N ASP A 406 7.15 2.09 -2.02
CA ASP A 406 6.25 1.01 -2.37
C ASP A 406 6.41 -0.15 -1.37
N PRO A 407 5.30 -0.74 -0.89
CA PRO A 407 5.37 -1.91 -0.03
C PRO A 407 6.12 -3.07 -0.69
N PHE A 408 6.97 -3.74 0.09
CA PHE A 408 7.81 -4.87 -0.32
C PHE A 408 8.97 -4.52 -1.28
N PHE A 409 9.14 -3.26 -1.65
CA PHE A 409 10.29 -2.86 -2.46
C PHE A 409 11.57 -2.84 -1.61
N THR A 410 12.59 -3.57 -2.03
CA THR A 410 13.90 -3.62 -1.36
C THR A 410 15.02 -3.91 -2.36
N THR A 411 16.16 -3.26 -2.15
CA THR A 411 17.42 -3.54 -2.86
C THR A 411 18.31 -4.52 -2.08
N LYS A 412 17.94 -4.86 -0.84
CA LYS A 412 18.70 -5.76 0.03
C LYS A 412 18.46 -7.22 -0.35
N PRO A 413 19.42 -8.13 -0.13
CA PRO A 413 19.28 -9.56 -0.37
C PRO A 413 18.06 -10.17 0.36
N VAL A 414 17.55 -11.26 -0.18
CA VAL A 414 16.47 -12.06 0.44
C VAL A 414 16.83 -12.39 1.90
N ASN A 415 15.90 -12.18 2.82
CA ASN A 415 16.04 -12.30 4.27
C ASN A 415 16.80 -11.16 5.01
N LYS A 416 17.31 -10.14 4.32
CA LYS A 416 17.94 -8.97 4.97
C LYS A 416 17.09 -7.70 4.91
N GLY A 417 16.19 -7.60 3.95
CA GLY A 417 15.25 -6.47 3.80
C GLY A 417 13.83 -6.94 3.60
N THR A 418 12.89 -6.43 4.38
CA THR A 418 11.46 -6.73 4.22
C THR A 418 10.80 -5.85 3.16
N GLY A 419 11.45 -4.74 2.76
CA GLY A 419 10.88 -3.74 1.86
C GLY A 419 9.69 -2.96 2.45
N LEU A 420 9.49 -3.01 3.76
CA LEU A 420 8.33 -2.41 4.43
C LEU A 420 8.68 -1.21 5.31
N GLY A 421 9.94 -1.03 5.67
CA GLY A 421 10.34 0.02 6.60
C GLY A 421 9.96 1.43 6.12
N LEU A 422 10.28 1.78 4.88
CA LEU A 422 9.98 3.11 4.34
C LEU A 422 8.51 3.28 3.99
N SER A 423 7.82 2.23 3.52
CA SER A 423 6.37 2.31 3.24
C SER A 423 5.55 2.51 4.53
N ILE A 424 5.92 1.83 5.62
CA ILE A 424 5.31 2.05 6.94
C ILE A 424 5.65 3.45 7.45
N SER A 425 6.89 3.92 7.27
CA SER A 425 7.27 5.28 7.66
C SER A 425 6.46 6.33 6.90
N TYR A 426 6.23 6.13 5.60
CA TYR A 426 5.39 7.00 4.78
C TYR A 426 3.97 7.08 5.33
N GLN A 427 3.35 5.93 5.61
CA GLN A 427 2.00 5.86 6.13
C GLN A 427 1.87 6.50 7.52
N ILE A 428 2.80 6.23 8.44
CA ILE A 428 2.81 6.86 9.77
C ILE A 428 2.88 8.37 9.65
N ILE A 429 3.72 8.90 8.76
CA ILE A 429 3.85 10.35 8.58
C ILE A 429 2.58 10.93 7.94
N GLU A 430 1.92 10.24 7.02
CA GLU A 430 0.60 10.65 6.50
C GLU A 430 -0.47 10.70 7.60
N GLU A 431 -0.53 9.69 8.48
CA GLU A 431 -1.45 9.65 9.63
C GLU A 431 -1.18 10.81 10.62
N HIS A 432 0.06 11.29 10.69
CA HIS A 432 0.43 12.52 11.41
C HIS A 432 0.21 13.80 10.60
N GLN A 433 -0.49 13.75 9.46
CA GLN A 433 -0.75 14.90 8.58
C GLN A 433 0.56 15.58 8.10
N GLY A 434 1.62 14.81 8.07
CA GLY A 434 2.96 15.23 7.70
C GLY A 434 3.33 14.87 6.27
N LYS A 435 4.60 15.10 5.93
CA LYS A 435 5.17 14.76 4.63
C LYS A 435 6.54 14.13 4.83
N ILE A 436 6.84 13.08 4.07
CA ILE A 436 8.18 12.50 3.96
C ILE A 436 8.68 12.67 2.52
N SER A 437 9.91 13.10 2.37
CA SER A 437 10.54 13.31 1.07
C SER A 437 12.00 12.92 1.11
N LEU A 438 12.60 12.69 -0.08
CA LEU A 438 13.95 12.18 -0.21
C LEU A 438 14.67 12.90 -1.34
N LYS A 439 15.98 13.17 -1.10
CA LYS A 439 16.94 13.55 -2.14
C LYS A 439 18.14 12.62 -2.02
N SER A 440 18.57 12.02 -3.12
CA SER A 440 19.70 11.09 -3.10
C SER A 440 20.40 11.07 -4.45
N GLU A 441 21.72 10.93 -4.42
CA GLU A 441 22.55 10.73 -5.59
C GLU A 441 23.47 9.54 -5.37
N PRO A 442 23.66 8.65 -6.35
CA PRO A 442 24.55 7.52 -6.22
C PRO A 442 25.98 7.94 -5.84
N GLY A 443 26.49 7.38 -4.76
CA GLY A 443 27.84 7.68 -4.25
C GLY A 443 27.97 8.97 -3.43
N GLN A 444 26.89 9.77 -3.30
CA GLN A 444 26.92 11.00 -2.49
C GLN A 444 26.07 10.89 -1.22
N GLY A 445 25.30 9.80 -1.09
CA GLY A 445 24.45 9.55 0.07
C GLY A 445 22.98 9.94 -0.13
N THR A 446 22.25 10.03 0.99
CA THR A 446 20.82 10.27 0.99
C THR A 446 20.44 11.32 2.03
N GLU A 447 19.60 12.25 1.65
CA GLU A 447 18.92 13.22 2.51
C GLU A 447 17.42 12.84 2.58
N LEU A 448 16.97 12.38 3.74
CA LEU A 448 15.56 12.07 4.00
C LEU A 448 14.99 13.14 4.92
N MET A 449 13.90 13.76 4.48
CA MET A 449 13.22 14.87 5.17
C MET A 449 11.83 14.42 5.63
N ILE A 450 11.52 14.65 6.90
CA ILE A 450 10.23 14.39 7.54
C ILE A 450 9.70 15.72 8.04
N GLU A 451 8.49 16.07 7.66
CA GLU A 451 7.79 17.28 8.07
C GLU A 451 6.51 16.86 8.79
N ILE A 452 6.31 17.33 10.05
CA ILE A 452 5.12 17.03 10.85
C ILE A 452 4.61 18.32 11.50
N PRO A 453 3.27 18.53 11.55
CA PRO A 453 2.71 19.69 12.23
C PRO A 453 2.96 19.64 13.75
N VAL A 454 3.11 20.80 14.39
CA VAL A 454 3.28 20.88 15.85
C VAL A 454 2.03 20.39 16.59
N GLN A 455 0.84 20.55 15.99
CA GLN A 455 -0.43 20.09 16.52
C GLN A 455 -1.16 19.26 15.45
N LEU A 456 -1.72 18.13 15.86
CA LEU A 456 -2.59 17.33 15.00
C LEU A 456 -3.97 18.00 14.93
N HIS A 457 -4.45 18.29 13.74
CA HIS A 457 -5.83 18.70 13.56
C HIS A 457 -6.72 17.47 13.72
N GLN A 458 -7.57 17.46 14.75
CA GLN A 458 -8.61 16.41 14.84
C GLN A 458 -9.56 16.54 13.63
N PRO A 459 -9.88 15.43 12.94
CA PRO A 459 -10.78 15.45 11.80
C PRO A 459 -12.21 15.86 12.16
#